data_f4720a2631c4ede5bb3449a37131e2bb
#
_entry.id   f4720a2631c4ede5bb3449a37131e2bb
#
_cell.length_a   1.000
_cell.length_b   1.000
_cell.length_c   1.000
_cell.angle_alpha   90.00
_cell.angle_beta   90.00
_cell.angle_gamma   90.00
#
_symmetry.space_group_name_H-M   'P 1'
#
loop_
_entity.id
_entity.type
_entity.pdbx_description
1 polymer ?
#
loop_
_entity_poly.entity_id
_entity_poly.type
_entity_poly.pdbx_seq_one_letter_code
_entity_poly.pdbx_strand_id
1 'polypeptide(L)'
;MHERIDIVVDGSGDGHSVALFPGEEVFFSYERGASNNEAEFNAVILALEHLPEHAHARIRTDSQVVVWHLSESEKSGRPTFLQKKVAIKDLIVAKNIRVDIQWIPRKQNNADRFLKHYIASLCGAGGTEPLYRRVRRLESENSQLRARLKRALKMLERRSAFPPYAAFPLEMLQ
;
A
#
# COMPACT_ATOMS: atom_id res chain seq x y z
N MET A 1 -20.44 -12.84 -29.42
CA MET A 1 -19.09 -12.49 -28.87
C MET A 1 -19.32 -11.43 -27.81
N HIS A 2 -18.98 -11.68 -26.56
CA HIS A 2 -19.05 -10.63 -25.53
C HIS A 2 -17.93 -9.63 -25.81
N GLU A 3 -18.30 -8.34 -25.86
CA GLU A 3 -17.35 -7.24 -26.00
C GLU A 3 -16.38 -7.25 -24.82
N ARG A 4 -15.07 -7.02 -25.10
CA ARG A 4 -14.05 -7.01 -24.04
C ARG A 4 -14.15 -5.72 -23.25
N ILE A 5 -14.25 -5.83 -21.93
CA ILE A 5 -14.34 -4.72 -21.01
C ILE A 5 -12.91 -4.22 -20.69
N ASP A 6 -12.60 -2.98 -21.03
CA ASP A 6 -11.31 -2.33 -20.74
C ASP A 6 -11.39 -1.55 -19.42
N ILE A 7 -10.61 -1.95 -18.43
CA ILE A 7 -10.60 -1.36 -17.09
C ILE A 7 -9.20 -0.79 -16.82
N VAL A 8 -9.13 0.37 -16.19
CA VAL A 8 -7.87 0.96 -15.73
C VAL A 8 -7.91 1.03 -14.22
N VAL A 9 -6.82 0.58 -13.57
CA VAL A 9 -6.74 0.50 -12.11
C VAL A 9 -5.51 1.24 -11.57
N ASP A 10 -5.62 1.72 -10.34
CA ASP A 10 -4.53 2.40 -9.63
C ASP A 10 -4.66 2.22 -8.12
N GLY A 11 -3.52 2.23 -7.42
CA GLY A 11 -3.43 2.16 -5.98
C GLY A 11 -2.57 3.26 -5.39
N SER A 12 -2.92 3.75 -4.20
CA SER A 12 -2.14 4.78 -3.49
C SER A 12 -1.39 4.24 -2.29
N GLY A 13 -0.28 4.88 -1.95
CA GLY A 13 0.49 4.56 -0.74
C GLY A 13 -0.27 4.75 0.59
N ASP A 14 -1.47 5.30 0.53
CA ASP A 14 -2.37 5.50 1.67
C ASP A 14 -3.40 4.36 1.83
N GLY A 15 -3.34 3.33 0.97
CA GLY A 15 -4.23 2.18 1.00
C GLY A 15 -5.53 2.34 0.23
N HIS A 16 -5.71 3.43 -0.53
CA HIS A 16 -6.85 3.60 -1.42
C HIS A 16 -6.58 2.94 -2.77
N SER A 17 -7.63 2.37 -3.35
CA SER A 17 -7.60 1.73 -4.65
C SER A 17 -8.76 2.22 -5.50
N VAL A 18 -8.58 2.25 -6.82
CA VAL A 18 -9.60 2.65 -7.79
C VAL A 18 -9.63 1.70 -8.97
N ALA A 19 -10.83 1.42 -9.47
CA ALA A 19 -11.07 0.75 -10.74
C ALA A 19 -11.99 1.62 -11.59
N LEU A 20 -11.52 2.00 -12.77
CA LEU A 20 -12.23 2.81 -13.75
C LEU A 20 -12.70 1.93 -14.90
N PHE A 21 -14.00 1.80 -15.04
CA PHE A 21 -14.68 1.04 -16.06
C PHE A 21 -15.08 1.93 -17.25
N PRO A 22 -15.47 1.33 -18.41
CA PRO A 22 -16.05 2.07 -19.52
C PRO A 22 -17.29 2.86 -19.08
N GLY A 23 -17.55 4.02 -19.74
CA GLY A 23 -18.68 4.86 -19.37
C GLY A 23 -18.49 5.71 -18.12
N GLU A 24 -17.24 5.86 -17.66
CA GLU A 24 -16.86 6.63 -16.47
C GLU A 24 -17.43 6.06 -15.16
N GLU A 25 -17.77 4.80 -15.13
CA GLU A 25 -18.13 4.09 -13.91
C GLU A 25 -16.87 3.84 -13.08
N VAL A 26 -16.86 4.33 -11.83
CA VAL A 26 -15.66 4.35 -10.98
C VAL A 26 -15.95 3.73 -9.62
N PHE A 27 -15.15 2.75 -9.25
CA PHE A 27 -15.21 2.11 -7.93
C PHE A 27 -13.98 2.45 -7.12
N PHE A 28 -14.18 2.61 -5.81
CA PHE A 28 -13.12 2.90 -4.85
C PHE A 28 -13.15 1.91 -3.70
N SER A 29 -11.98 1.57 -3.19
CA SER A 29 -11.83 0.81 -1.95
C SER A 29 -10.73 1.39 -1.08
N TYR A 30 -10.73 1.00 0.19
CA TYR A 30 -9.72 1.43 1.16
C TYR A 30 -9.37 0.29 2.10
N GLU A 31 -8.08 -0.02 2.22
CA GLU A 31 -7.54 -0.95 3.20
C GLU A 31 -6.54 -0.22 4.10
N ARG A 32 -6.89 -0.12 5.38
CA ARG A 32 -6.03 0.55 6.37
C ARG A 32 -4.69 -0.15 6.50
N GLY A 33 -3.62 0.60 6.35
CA GLY A 33 -2.26 0.10 6.52
C GLY A 33 -1.67 -0.62 5.31
N ALA A 34 -2.44 -0.78 4.23
CA ALA A 34 -1.92 -1.33 2.99
C ALA A 34 -0.79 -0.45 2.44
N SER A 35 0.28 -1.08 2.01
CA SER A 35 1.35 -0.42 1.27
C SER A 35 0.90 -0.04 -0.14
N ASN A 36 1.68 0.80 -0.83
CA ASN A 36 1.38 1.15 -2.22
C ASN A 36 1.16 -0.08 -3.11
N ASN A 37 2.06 -1.05 -3.02
CA ASN A 37 1.94 -2.27 -3.82
C ASN A 37 0.70 -3.11 -3.45
N GLU A 38 0.34 -3.18 -2.17
CA GLU A 38 -0.89 -3.88 -1.74
C GLU A 38 -2.14 -3.16 -2.24
N ALA A 39 -2.16 -1.83 -2.24
CA ALA A 39 -3.25 -1.03 -2.82
C ALA A 39 -3.39 -1.25 -4.34
N GLU A 40 -2.28 -1.43 -5.05
CA GLU A 40 -2.28 -1.78 -6.47
C GLU A 40 -2.91 -3.18 -6.72
N PHE A 41 -2.59 -4.18 -5.88
CA PHE A 41 -3.26 -5.48 -5.94
C PHE A 41 -4.75 -5.35 -5.61
N ASN A 42 -5.12 -4.55 -4.60
CA ASN A 42 -6.50 -4.30 -4.23
C ASN A 42 -7.28 -3.65 -5.37
N ALA A 43 -6.66 -2.78 -6.16
CA ALA A 43 -7.30 -2.18 -7.33
C ALA A 43 -7.65 -3.22 -8.40
N VAL A 44 -6.80 -4.25 -8.59
CA VAL A 44 -7.12 -5.39 -9.46
C VAL A 44 -8.25 -6.24 -8.87
N ILE A 45 -8.22 -6.54 -7.57
CA ILE A 45 -9.29 -7.27 -6.87
C ILE A 45 -10.61 -6.52 -7.02
N LEU A 46 -10.62 -5.21 -6.77
CA LEU A 46 -11.78 -4.35 -6.91
C LEU A 46 -12.38 -4.42 -8.33
N ALA A 47 -11.53 -4.38 -9.35
CA ALA A 47 -11.99 -4.54 -10.75
C ALA A 47 -12.66 -5.90 -10.98
N LEU A 48 -12.07 -6.99 -10.46
CA LEU A 48 -12.60 -8.34 -10.60
C LEU A 48 -13.92 -8.54 -9.84
N GLU A 49 -14.06 -7.92 -8.66
CA GLU A 49 -15.30 -7.97 -7.87
C GLU A 49 -16.49 -7.35 -8.61
N HIS A 50 -16.24 -6.27 -9.38
CA HIS A 50 -17.28 -5.56 -10.12
C HIS A 50 -17.49 -6.07 -11.55
N LEU A 51 -16.65 -6.96 -12.07
CA LEU A 51 -16.89 -7.62 -13.34
C LEU A 51 -18.08 -8.59 -13.24
N PRO A 52 -18.94 -8.66 -14.26
CA PRO A 52 -19.98 -9.69 -14.32
C PRO A 52 -19.36 -11.08 -14.54
N GLU A 53 -20.11 -12.11 -14.18
CA GLU A 53 -19.72 -13.49 -14.48
C GLU A 53 -19.55 -13.72 -15.99
N HIS A 54 -18.66 -14.60 -16.38
CA HIS A 54 -18.31 -14.94 -17.75
C HIS A 54 -17.77 -13.77 -18.60
N ALA A 55 -17.39 -12.64 -17.96
CA ALA A 55 -16.85 -11.49 -18.68
C ALA A 55 -15.51 -11.81 -19.34
N HIS A 56 -15.24 -11.06 -20.42
CA HIS A 56 -13.91 -10.95 -20.99
C HIS A 56 -13.38 -9.53 -20.72
N ALA A 57 -12.31 -9.39 -19.95
CA ALA A 57 -11.79 -8.10 -19.54
C ALA A 57 -10.30 -7.94 -19.81
N ARG A 58 -9.88 -6.71 -20.01
CA ARG A 58 -8.49 -6.29 -19.97
C ARG A 58 -8.33 -5.26 -18.84
N ILE A 59 -7.50 -5.59 -17.87
CA ILE A 59 -7.16 -4.70 -16.76
C ILE A 59 -5.79 -4.08 -17.02
N ARG A 60 -5.73 -2.75 -17.03
CA ARG A 60 -4.52 -1.98 -17.27
C ARG A 60 -4.07 -1.29 -15.98
N THR A 61 -2.79 -1.45 -15.63
CA THR A 61 -2.16 -0.85 -14.46
C THR A 61 -0.77 -0.33 -14.80
N ASP A 62 -0.29 0.70 -14.12
CA ASP A 62 1.10 1.15 -14.19
C ASP A 62 2.02 0.48 -13.15
N SER A 63 1.49 -0.44 -12.36
CA SER A 63 2.25 -1.24 -11.41
C SER A 63 2.98 -2.41 -12.08
N GLN A 64 4.27 -2.26 -12.31
CA GLN A 64 5.12 -3.37 -12.79
C GLN A 64 5.14 -4.54 -11.79
N VAL A 65 5.05 -4.24 -10.49
CA VAL A 65 5.06 -5.24 -9.42
C VAL A 65 3.85 -6.16 -9.54
N VAL A 66 2.66 -5.62 -9.76
CA VAL A 66 1.44 -6.40 -9.94
C VAL A 66 1.54 -7.29 -11.16
N VAL A 67 1.90 -6.71 -12.32
CA VAL A 67 1.99 -7.47 -13.59
C VAL A 67 3.03 -8.58 -13.46
N TRP A 68 4.21 -8.29 -12.90
CA TRP A 68 5.26 -9.29 -12.72
C TRP A 68 4.81 -10.45 -11.81
N HIS A 69 4.23 -10.13 -10.65
CA HIS A 69 3.75 -11.17 -9.72
C HIS A 69 2.61 -12.02 -10.27
N LEU A 70 1.73 -11.46 -11.11
CA LEU A 70 0.62 -12.21 -11.69
C LEU A 70 1.03 -13.07 -12.89
N SER A 71 2.12 -12.69 -13.61
CA SER A 71 2.67 -13.49 -14.70
C SER A 71 3.60 -14.62 -14.23
N GLU A 72 4.20 -14.51 -13.03
CA GLU A 72 5.16 -15.48 -12.53
C GLU A 72 4.50 -16.68 -11.81
N SER A 73 5.23 -17.80 -11.76
CA SER A 73 4.80 -19.00 -11.02
C SER A 73 4.76 -18.75 -9.50
N GLU A 74 4.00 -19.56 -8.78
CA GLU A 74 3.46 -19.34 -7.43
C GLU A 74 4.44 -19.11 -6.26
N LYS A 75 5.75 -19.19 -6.47
CA LYS A 75 6.70 -19.34 -5.36
C LYS A 75 7.48 -18.10 -4.94
N SER A 76 7.33 -16.98 -5.61
CA SER A 76 8.08 -15.76 -5.27
C SER A 76 7.18 -14.62 -4.81
N GLY A 77 7.45 -14.07 -3.65
CA GLY A 77 6.81 -12.86 -3.17
C GLY A 77 6.65 -12.79 -1.66
N ARG A 78 6.32 -11.61 -1.18
CA ARG A 78 5.95 -11.41 0.22
C ARG A 78 4.64 -12.16 0.54
N PRO A 79 4.43 -12.68 1.76
CA PRO A 79 3.21 -13.40 2.13
C PRO A 79 1.92 -12.65 1.79
N THR A 80 1.90 -11.32 1.99
CA THR A 80 0.76 -10.45 1.67
C THR A 80 0.44 -10.42 0.18
N PHE A 81 1.45 -10.40 -0.68
CA PHE A 81 1.24 -10.44 -2.14
C PHE A 81 0.75 -11.80 -2.60
N LEU A 82 1.22 -12.89 -1.97
CA LEU A 82 0.74 -14.24 -2.27
C LEU A 82 -0.75 -14.38 -1.91
N GLN A 83 -1.19 -13.85 -0.78
CA GLN A 83 -2.61 -13.82 -0.40
C GLN A 83 -3.46 -13.05 -1.44
N LYS A 84 -3.02 -11.86 -1.86
CA LYS A 84 -3.71 -11.07 -2.89
C LYS A 84 -3.75 -11.81 -4.23
N LYS A 85 -2.66 -12.46 -4.61
CA LYS A 85 -2.59 -13.29 -5.84
C LYS A 85 -3.57 -14.46 -5.80
N VAL A 86 -3.71 -15.14 -4.66
CA VAL A 86 -4.70 -16.20 -4.47
C VAL A 86 -6.10 -15.62 -4.61
N ALA A 87 -6.43 -14.53 -3.93
CA ALA A 87 -7.73 -13.88 -4.03
C ALA A 87 -8.10 -13.48 -5.49
N ILE A 88 -7.14 -12.97 -6.26
CA ILE A 88 -7.32 -12.66 -7.68
C ILE A 88 -7.64 -13.92 -8.48
N LYS A 89 -6.89 -15.02 -8.28
CA LYS A 89 -7.13 -16.29 -8.97
C LYS A 89 -8.50 -16.87 -8.61
N ASP A 90 -8.86 -16.85 -7.34
CA ASP A 90 -10.14 -17.36 -6.85
C ASP A 90 -11.32 -16.60 -7.46
N LEU A 91 -11.24 -15.27 -7.55
CA LEU A 91 -12.26 -14.45 -8.21
C LEU A 91 -12.39 -14.77 -9.71
N ILE A 92 -11.26 -14.94 -10.41
CA ILE A 92 -11.25 -15.31 -11.83
C ILE A 92 -11.94 -16.66 -12.04
N VAL A 93 -11.63 -17.64 -11.21
CA VAL A 93 -12.22 -18.99 -11.30
C VAL A 93 -13.69 -18.96 -10.88
N ALA A 94 -14.02 -18.35 -9.75
CA ALA A 94 -15.39 -18.32 -9.22
C ALA A 94 -16.38 -17.65 -10.16
N LYS A 95 -15.97 -16.57 -10.83
CA LYS A 95 -16.80 -15.86 -11.81
C LYS A 95 -16.64 -16.35 -13.24
N ASN A 96 -15.76 -17.34 -13.49
CA ASN A 96 -15.44 -17.87 -14.82
C ASN A 96 -15.14 -16.77 -15.85
N ILE A 97 -14.32 -15.78 -15.47
CA ILE A 97 -13.95 -14.64 -16.31
C ILE A 97 -12.62 -14.88 -17.01
N ARG A 98 -12.47 -14.27 -18.20
CA ARG A 98 -11.20 -14.21 -18.94
C ARG A 98 -10.58 -12.85 -18.73
N VAL A 99 -9.38 -12.81 -18.14
CA VAL A 99 -8.70 -11.55 -17.81
C VAL A 99 -7.31 -11.52 -18.43
N ASP A 100 -7.02 -10.41 -19.12
CA ASP A 100 -5.70 -10.02 -19.58
C ASP A 100 -5.24 -8.82 -18.74
N ILE A 101 -4.12 -8.97 -18.01
CA ILE A 101 -3.58 -7.90 -17.16
C ILE A 101 -2.34 -7.32 -17.83
N GLN A 102 -2.42 -6.02 -18.17
CA GLN A 102 -1.40 -5.34 -18.96
C GLN A 102 -0.80 -4.16 -18.20
N TRP A 103 0.51 -4.03 -18.31
CA TRP A 103 1.19 -2.82 -17.87
C TRP A 103 1.01 -1.69 -18.88
N ILE A 104 0.77 -0.48 -18.36
CA ILE A 104 0.76 0.77 -19.12
C ILE A 104 1.68 1.80 -18.47
N PRO A 105 2.27 2.72 -19.23
CA PRO A 105 3.01 3.84 -18.64
C PRO A 105 2.10 4.71 -17.77
N ARG A 106 2.61 5.21 -16.63
CA ARG A 106 1.86 6.06 -15.68
C ARG A 106 1.13 7.23 -16.34
N LYS A 107 1.72 7.84 -17.39
CA LYS A 107 1.09 8.94 -18.14
C LYS A 107 -0.20 8.52 -18.86
N GLN A 108 -0.38 7.22 -19.11
CA GLN A 108 -1.57 6.65 -19.74
C GLN A 108 -2.57 6.10 -18.71
N ASN A 109 -2.20 6.09 -17.43
CA ASN A 109 -3.08 5.65 -16.34
C ASN A 109 -3.98 6.82 -15.90
N ASN A 110 -5.16 6.92 -16.50
CA ASN A 110 -6.15 7.93 -16.14
C ASN A 110 -6.83 7.65 -14.78
N ALA A 111 -6.78 6.41 -14.26
CA ALA A 111 -7.29 6.06 -12.94
C ALA A 111 -6.57 6.83 -11.81
N ASP A 112 -5.26 7.12 -11.95
CA ASP A 112 -4.47 7.95 -11.02
C ASP A 112 -5.14 9.33 -10.78
N ARG A 113 -5.71 9.93 -11.83
CA ARG A 113 -6.42 11.22 -11.72
C ARG A 113 -7.69 11.10 -10.87
N PHE A 114 -8.50 10.07 -11.11
CA PHE A 114 -9.73 9.83 -10.33
C PHE A 114 -9.39 9.55 -8.87
N LEU A 115 -8.37 8.72 -8.61
CA LEU A 115 -7.92 8.41 -7.26
C LEU A 115 -7.47 9.67 -6.52
N LYS A 116 -6.68 10.52 -7.14
CA LYS A 116 -6.24 11.81 -6.55
C LYS A 116 -7.41 12.73 -6.23
N HIS A 117 -8.37 12.87 -7.14
CA HIS A 117 -9.58 13.66 -6.90
C HIS A 117 -10.42 13.11 -5.75
N TYR A 118 -10.61 11.81 -5.72
CA TYR A 118 -11.32 11.13 -4.62
C TYR A 118 -10.63 11.39 -3.29
N ILE A 119 -9.33 11.14 -3.19
CA ILE A 119 -8.56 11.40 -1.97
C ILE A 119 -8.63 12.88 -1.56
N ALA A 120 -8.55 13.80 -2.52
CA ALA A 120 -8.67 15.24 -2.25
C ALA A 120 -10.08 15.59 -1.73
N SER A 121 -11.14 14.98 -2.26
CA SER A 121 -12.51 15.21 -1.79
C SER A 121 -12.75 14.77 -0.35
N LEU A 122 -12.03 13.73 0.11
CA LEU A 122 -12.07 13.28 1.50
C LEU A 122 -11.47 14.31 2.48
N CYS A 123 -10.68 15.27 1.96
CA CYS A 123 -10.06 16.33 2.77
C CYS A 123 -10.97 17.52 3.05
N GLY A 124 -12.11 17.62 2.37
CA GLY A 124 -12.97 18.82 2.42
C GLY A 124 -12.38 20.03 1.66
N ALA A 125 -13.21 21.03 1.42
CA ALA A 125 -12.86 22.24 0.65
C ALA A 125 -11.78 23.16 1.28
N GLY A 126 -11.23 22.80 2.43
CA GLY A 126 -10.30 23.60 3.21
C GLY A 126 -8.81 23.25 3.02
N GLY A 127 -8.46 22.33 2.12
CA GLY A 127 -7.04 21.99 1.85
C GLY A 127 -6.29 21.36 3.03
N THR A 128 -6.98 20.96 4.09
CA THR A 128 -6.38 20.28 5.23
C THR A 128 -6.07 18.84 4.87
N GLU A 129 -4.88 18.38 5.27
CA GLU A 129 -4.44 17.00 5.09
C GLU A 129 -5.52 16.01 5.60
N PRO A 130 -5.87 14.95 4.82
CA PRO A 130 -6.85 13.97 5.25
C PRO A 130 -6.53 13.41 6.63
N LEU A 131 -7.56 13.17 7.42
CA LEU A 131 -7.40 12.72 8.80
C LEU A 131 -6.56 11.43 8.88
N TYR A 132 -6.75 10.52 7.93
CA TYR A 132 -5.99 9.25 7.87
C TYR A 132 -4.50 9.47 7.54
N ARG A 133 -4.13 10.44 6.68
CA ARG A 133 -2.74 10.81 6.44
C ARG A 133 -2.10 11.39 7.68
N ARG A 134 -2.82 12.28 8.36
CA ARG A 134 -2.39 12.87 9.63
C ARG A 134 -2.19 11.79 10.69
N VAL A 135 -3.13 10.86 10.82
CA VAL A 135 -3.01 9.72 11.75
C VAL A 135 -1.78 8.88 11.41
N ARG A 136 -1.59 8.49 10.15
CA ARG A 136 -0.44 7.68 9.71
C ARG A 136 0.89 8.38 9.96
N ARG A 137 0.97 9.69 9.71
CA ARG A 137 2.16 10.49 10.02
C ARG A 137 2.45 10.49 11.50
N LEU A 138 1.44 10.75 12.34
CA LEU A 138 1.57 10.76 13.79
C LEU A 138 1.95 9.38 14.36
N GLU A 139 1.43 8.29 13.81
CA GLU A 139 1.81 6.92 14.18
C GLU A 139 3.29 6.65 13.85
N SER A 140 3.76 7.09 12.67
CA SER A 140 5.17 6.99 12.28
C SER A 140 6.09 7.82 13.18
N GLU A 141 5.73 9.07 13.45
CA GLU A 141 6.47 9.96 14.37
C GLU A 141 6.54 9.37 15.78
N ASN A 142 5.41 8.83 16.29
CA ASN A 142 5.35 8.20 17.61
C ASN A 142 6.25 6.97 17.68
N SER A 143 6.26 6.14 16.63
CA SER A 143 7.18 4.98 16.54
C SER A 143 8.65 5.41 16.58
N GLN A 144 9.00 6.45 15.83
CA GLN A 144 10.37 7.00 15.85
C GLN A 144 10.76 7.57 17.20
N LEU A 145 9.86 8.32 17.87
CA LEU A 145 10.08 8.86 19.19
C LEU A 145 10.28 7.76 20.24
N ARG A 146 9.46 6.70 20.20
CA ARG A 146 9.63 5.52 21.08
C ARG A 146 10.99 4.84 20.88
N ALA A 147 11.43 4.70 19.63
CA ALA A 147 12.73 4.12 19.32
C ALA A 147 13.89 5.02 19.81
N ARG A 148 13.75 6.35 19.73
CA ARG A 148 14.72 7.32 20.26
C ARG A 148 14.77 7.27 21.79
N LEU A 149 13.61 7.24 22.45
CA LEU A 149 13.49 7.12 23.90
C LEU A 149 14.16 5.84 24.41
N LYS A 150 13.88 4.69 23.78
CA LYS A 150 14.50 3.41 24.13
C LYS A 150 16.03 3.46 24.01
N ARG A 151 16.56 4.12 22.97
CA ARG A 151 18.01 4.32 22.82
C ARG A 151 18.59 5.21 23.91
N ALA A 152 17.92 6.32 24.24
CA ALA A 152 18.35 7.24 25.30
C ALA A 152 18.37 6.57 26.67
N LEU A 153 17.32 5.80 27.02
CA LEU A 153 17.27 5.03 28.26
C LEU A 153 18.43 4.03 28.37
N LYS A 154 18.71 3.30 27.28
CA LYS A 154 19.83 2.36 27.23
C LYS A 154 21.21 3.06 27.42
N MET A 155 21.33 4.29 26.92
CA MET A 155 22.55 5.08 27.14
C MET A 155 22.69 5.56 28.59
N LEU A 156 21.60 5.93 29.25
CA LEU A 156 21.55 6.30 30.66
C LEU A 156 21.89 5.11 31.56
N GLU A 157 21.29 3.94 31.29
CA GLU A 157 21.63 2.69 32.01
C GLU A 157 23.10 2.34 31.90
N ARG A 158 23.73 2.50 30.73
CA ARG A 158 25.15 2.29 30.54
C ARG A 158 26.01 3.31 31.31
N ARG A 159 25.58 4.56 31.46
CA ARG A 159 26.27 5.59 32.24
C ARG A 159 26.14 5.36 33.74
N SER A 160 25.01 4.88 34.22
CA SER A 160 24.79 4.56 35.64
C SER A 160 25.52 3.27 36.05
N ALA A 161 25.88 2.41 35.10
CA ALA A 161 26.69 1.20 35.36
C ALA A 161 28.22 1.51 35.58
N PHE A 162 28.67 2.74 35.27
CA PHE A 162 30.00 3.17 35.66
C PHE A 162 29.94 3.74 37.09
N PRO A 163 30.70 3.18 38.06
CA PRO A 163 30.71 3.74 39.42
C PRO A 163 31.14 5.21 39.36
N PRO A 164 30.42 6.10 40.07
CA PRO A 164 30.87 7.48 40.18
C PRO A 164 32.22 7.50 40.89
N TYR A 165 33.25 7.90 40.18
CA TYR A 165 34.59 8.16 40.67
C TYR A 165 35.18 6.99 41.49
N ALA A 166 36.05 6.20 40.90
CA ALA A 166 37.13 5.61 41.70
C ALA A 166 37.83 6.77 42.41
N ALA A 167 37.64 6.84 43.71
CA ALA A 167 38.37 7.80 44.53
C ALA A 167 39.86 7.62 44.22
N PHE A 168 40.50 8.63 43.66
CA PHE A 168 41.97 8.66 43.55
C PHE A 168 42.51 8.52 44.94
N PRO A 169 43.40 7.53 45.23
CA PRO A 169 44.03 7.44 46.53
C PRO A 169 44.87 8.70 46.71
N LEU A 170 44.60 9.44 47.78
CA LEU A 170 45.30 10.65 48.17
C LEU A 170 46.79 10.38 48.55
N GLU A 171 47.25 9.15 48.45
CA GLU A 171 48.61 8.71 48.82
C GLU A 171 49.68 8.97 47.74
N MET A 172 49.34 9.53 46.62
CA MET A 172 50.31 9.84 45.54
C MET A 172 50.69 11.33 45.46
N LEU A 173 50.42 12.13 46.52
CA LEU A 173 50.80 13.54 46.65
C LEU A 173 51.75 13.80 47.79
N GLN A 174 52.63 12.85 48.18
CA GLN A 174 53.77 13.10 49.05
C GLN A 174 55.07 12.95 48.28
#